data_8e0c66487509a7d3efaea63c599cfbe0
#
_entry.id   8e0c66487509a7d3efaea63c599cfbe0
#
_cell.length_a   1.000
_cell.length_b   1.000
_cell.length_c   1.000
_cell.angle_alpha   90.00
_cell.angle_beta   90.00
_cell.angle_gamma   90.00
#
_symmetry.space_group_name_H-M   'P 1'
#
loop_
_entity.id
_entity.type
_entity.pdbx_description
1 polymer ?
#
loop_
_entity_poly.entity_id
_entity_poly.type
_entity_poly.pdbx_seq_one_letter_code
_entity_poly.pdbx_strand_id
1 'polypeptide(L)'
;MQKQYLNNISLNTSQDRNEQISQWLEIVFPNNVPKFEAASADASFRRFFRLTFSDNSTKILMDAPPDKENCQPFILVSDLLLKADILSPQIFQIDLQNGFLVLSDLGKIGLMLALNLQEDNYEKSLLMHPVLEILLKLQKSSKAGILPPYDAKMLRRELNLFPEWFLQKHLNFALSDKETQDLNAVFELLIQNAVQQPKVFVHRDFMPRNIMLSESDDLNPAVIDFQDAVYGPITYDLVSLFRDAFLSWDEEIELDFVIRFWEKAKNQNLPVRKDFGFFWKEYELMGLQRHLKVLGIFCRLNYRDHKENYIKDLPRFIRYAMKTSHRYSELRNLYALLLKINEKHFHLDVAEIINSGSKFQNLDFDSYMEYV
;
A
#
# COMPACT_ATOMS: atom_id res chain seq x y z
N MET A 1 -18.38 -5.47 -19.89
CA MET A 1 -17.96 -6.62 -20.73
C MET A 1 -17.91 -7.87 -19.88
N GLN A 2 -18.36 -9.01 -20.41
CA GLN A 2 -18.21 -10.29 -19.71
C GLN A 2 -16.74 -10.73 -19.74
N LYS A 3 -16.22 -11.18 -18.59
CA LYS A 3 -14.91 -11.82 -18.51
C LYS A 3 -14.92 -13.13 -19.29
N GLN A 4 -13.91 -13.37 -20.11
CA GLN A 4 -13.76 -14.63 -20.84
C GLN A 4 -12.80 -15.55 -20.11
N TYR A 5 -13.27 -16.68 -19.65
CA TYR A 5 -12.45 -17.76 -19.09
C TYR A 5 -12.01 -18.68 -20.22
N LEU A 6 -10.70 -18.84 -20.37
CA LEU A 6 -10.12 -19.77 -21.31
C LEU A 6 -9.92 -21.11 -20.61
N ASN A 7 -10.72 -22.09 -21.01
CA ASN A 7 -10.65 -23.43 -20.40
C ASN A 7 -9.65 -24.32 -21.17
N ASN A 8 -8.77 -24.99 -20.42
CA ASN A 8 -7.92 -26.11 -20.88
C ASN A 8 -6.85 -25.79 -21.95
N ILE A 9 -6.20 -24.62 -21.89
CA ILE A 9 -4.97 -24.40 -22.64
C ILE A 9 -3.82 -25.07 -21.88
N SER A 10 -3.39 -26.24 -22.34
CA SER A 10 -2.23 -26.93 -21.76
C SER A 10 -0.95 -26.45 -22.47
N LEU A 11 -0.12 -25.72 -21.73
CA LEU A 11 1.22 -25.30 -22.17
C LEU A 11 2.27 -26.26 -21.61
N ASN A 12 3.39 -26.40 -22.34
CA ASN A 12 4.47 -27.25 -21.88
C ASN A 12 5.16 -26.63 -20.65
N THR A 13 5.08 -27.28 -19.49
CA THR A 13 5.64 -26.80 -18.22
C THR A 13 7.18 -26.81 -18.18
N SER A 14 7.84 -27.47 -19.11
CA SER A 14 9.32 -27.47 -19.21
C SER A 14 9.89 -26.29 -20.01
N GLN A 15 9.02 -25.49 -20.68
CA GLN A 15 9.44 -24.31 -21.43
C GLN A 15 9.72 -23.10 -20.51
N ASP A 16 10.57 -22.19 -21.01
CA ASP A 16 10.73 -20.88 -20.39
C ASP A 16 9.37 -20.15 -20.33
N ARG A 17 9.14 -19.44 -19.23
CA ARG A 17 7.87 -18.74 -18.97
C ARG A 17 7.51 -17.71 -20.06
N ASN A 18 8.51 -17.08 -20.68
CA ASN A 18 8.27 -16.13 -21.77
C ASN A 18 7.82 -16.85 -23.07
N GLU A 19 8.29 -18.07 -23.32
CA GLU A 19 7.80 -18.89 -24.42
C GLU A 19 6.36 -19.31 -24.21
N GLN A 20 5.99 -19.67 -22.99
CA GLN A 20 4.58 -19.95 -22.62
C GLN A 20 3.69 -18.76 -22.85
N ILE A 21 4.13 -17.54 -22.47
CA ILE A 21 3.40 -16.28 -22.75
C ILE A 21 3.22 -16.11 -24.26
N SER A 22 4.26 -16.26 -25.05
CA SER A 22 4.18 -16.09 -26.52
C SER A 22 3.16 -17.03 -27.14
N GLN A 23 3.22 -18.33 -26.83
CA GLN A 23 2.28 -19.35 -27.32
C GLN A 23 0.83 -19.04 -26.88
N TRP A 24 0.66 -18.64 -25.63
CA TRP A 24 -0.65 -18.29 -25.12
C TRP A 24 -1.24 -17.06 -25.83
N LEU A 25 -0.43 -16.04 -26.10
CA LEU A 25 -0.87 -14.84 -26.82
C LEU A 25 -1.26 -15.15 -28.28
N GLU A 26 -0.58 -16.08 -28.95
CA GLU A 26 -0.97 -16.55 -30.31
C GLU A 26 -2.34 -17.23 -30.30
N ILE A 27 -2.67 -17.98 -29.23
CA ILE A 27 -3.98 -18.63 -29.09
C ILE A 27 -5.07 -17.61 -28.79
N VAL A 28 -4.79 -16.65 -27.89
CA VAL A 28 -5.77 -15.65 -27.44
C VAL A 28 -6.04 -14.57 -28.50
N PHE A 29 -5.01 -14.20 -29.26
CA PHE A 29 -5.05 -13.16 -30.27
C PHE A 29 -4.59 -13.62 -31.65
N PRO A 30 -5.20 -14.67 -32.28
CA PRO A 30 -4.67 -15.32 -33.46
C PRO A 30 -4.56 -14.39 -34.67
N ASN A 31 -5.40 -13.35 -34.76
CA ASN A 31 -5.42 -12.40 -35.86
C ASN A 31 -4.62 -11.11 -35.62
N ASN A 32 -4.15 -10.89 -34.40
CA ASN A 32 -3.41 -9.68 -34.02
C ASN A 32 -2.57 -9.96 -32.78
N VAL A 33 -1.54 -10.81 -32.91
CA VAL A 33 -0.64 -11.17 -31.83
C VAL A 33 0.15 -9.94 -31.38
N PRO A 34 0.04 -9.48 -30.11
CA PRO A 34 0.73 -8.30 -29.65
C PRO A 34 2.22 -8.58 -29.38
N LYS A 35 3.03 -7.54 -29.50
CA LYS A 35 4.37 -7.53 -28.89
C LYS A 35 4.20 -7.31 -27.40
N PHE A 36 5.09 -7.88 -26.58
CA PHE A 36 5.07 -7.64 -25.12
C PHE A 36 6.45 -7.23 -24.62
N GLU A 37 6.44 -6.31 -23.65
CA GLU A 37 7.64 -5.81 -22.96
C GLU A 37 7.32 -5.66 -21.47
N ALA A 38 8.34 -5.72 -20.61
CA ALA A 38 8.12 -5.55 -19.17
C ALA A 38 7.51 -4.18 -18.88
N ALA A 39 6.41 -4.15 -18.14
CA ALA A 39 5.69 -2.92 -17.77
C ALA A 39 6.14 -2.39 -16.41
N SER A 40 6.42 -3.27 -15.46
CA SER A 40 6.95 -2.92 -14.13
C SER A 40 7.70 -4.10 -13.51
N ALA A 41 8.62 -3.80 -12.59
CA ALA A 41 9.26 -4.78 -11.71
C ALA A 41 8.63 -4.67 -10.33
N ASP A 42 7.85 -5.66 -9.91
CA ASP A 42 7.24 -5.70 -8.58
C ASP A 42 8.06 -6.52 -7.57
N ALA A 43 7.74 -6.34 -6.29
CA ALA A 43 8.30 -7.12 -5.19
C ALA A 43 7.70 -8.54 -5.07
N SER A 44 6.66 -8.86 -5.84
CA SER A 44 5.96 -10.15 -5.86
C SER A 44 6.49 -11.10 -6.94
N PHE A 45 5.96 -12.32 -6.96
CA PHE A 45 6.22 -13.27 -8.05
C PHE A 45 5.40 -12.96 -9.31
N ARG A 46 4.52 -11.97 -9.27
CA ARG A 46 3.76 -11.49 -10.43
C ARG A 46 4.67 -10.65 -11.31
N ARG A 47 4.53 -10.85 -12.62
CA ARG A 47 5.17 -10.03 -13.63
C ARG A 47 4.11 -9.36 -14.47
N PHE A 48 4.35 -8.12 -14.86
CA PHE A 48 3.43 -7.37 -15.69
C PHE A 48 4.13 -6.99 -16.99
N PHE A 49 3.45 -7.25 -18.11
CA PHE A 49 3.94 -6.95 -19.44
C PHE A 49 2.94 -6.07 -20.17
N ARG A 50 3.43 -5.01 -20.83
CA ARG A 50 2.60 -4.22 -21.74
C ARG A 50 2.52 -4.93 -23.09
N LEU A 51 1.30 -5.23 -23.51
CA LEU A 51 0.98 -5.77 -24.81
C LEU A 51 0.71 -4.60 -25.77
N THR A 52 1.42 -4.54 -26.90
CA THR A 52 1.21 -3.52 -27.93
C THR A 52 0.70 -4.21 -29.21
N PHE A 53 -0.50 -3.85 -29.65
CA PHE A 53 -1.15 -4.37 -30.82
C PHE A 53 -0.76 -3.59 -32.10
N SER A 54 -1.10 -4.13 -33.28
CA SER A 54 -0.75 -3.53 -34.57
C SER A 54 -1.37 -2.15 -34.80
N ASP A 55 -2.48 -1.84 -34.14
CA ASP A 55 -3.17 -0.55 -34.14
C ASP A 55 -2.67 0.43 -33.07
N ASN A 56 -1.55 0.12 -32.42
CA ASN A 56 -0.97 0.84 -31.27
C ASN A 56 -1.83 0.85 -30.00
N SER A 57 -2.94 0.14 -29.96
CA SER A 57 -3.65 -0.06 -28.69
C SER A 57 -2.83 -0.91 -27.72
N THR A 58 -3.04 -0.70 -26.42
CA THR A 58 -2.27 -1.40 -25.38
C THR A 58 -3.18 -2.13 -24.40
N LYS A 59 -2.65 -3.20 -23.83
CA LYS A 59 -3.21 -3.94 -22.67
C LYS A 59 -2.07 -4.36 -21.76
N ILE A 60 -2.42 -4.83 -20.57
CA ILE A 60 -1.46 -5.41 -19.63
C ILE A 60 -1.70 -6.92 -19.53
N LEU A 61 -0.65 -7.70 -19.69
CA LEU A 61 -0.62 -9.11 -19.29
C LEU A 61 -0.08 -9.20 -17.86
N MET A 62 -0.85 -9.77 -16.96
CA MET A 62 -0.38 -10.23 -15.66
C MET A 62 -0.01 -11.71 -15.77
N ASP A 63 1.24 -12.02 -15.47
CA ASP A 63 1.79 -13.38 -15.33
C ASP A 63 1.97 -13.67 -13.83
N ALA A 64 1.16 -14.58 -13.32
CA ALA A 64 1.12 -15.00 -11.91
C ALA A 64 1.27 -16.53 -11.84
N PRO A 65 2.51 -17.07 -11.74
CA PRO A 65 2.74 -18.50 -11.74
C PRO A 65 1.90 -19.24 -10.68
N PRO A 66 1.06 -20.23 -11.05
CA PRO A 66 0.07 -20.81 -10.14
C PRO A 66 0.65 -21.55 -8.93
N ASP A 67 1.91 -21.98 -9.00
CA ASP A 67 2.64 -22.59 -7.88
C ASP A 67 3.08 -21.57 -6.81
N LYS A 68 3.06 -20.28 -7.15
CA LYS A 68 3.51 -19.18 -6.27
C LYS A 68 2.43 -18.16 -5.96
N GLU A 69 1.48 -17.96 -6.87
CA GLU A 69 0.49 -16.88 -6.79
C GLU A 69 -0.94 -17.39 -7.03
N ASN A 70 -1.87 -16.89 -6.23
CA ASN A 70 -3.30 -17.15 -6.40
C ASN A 70 -3.98 -15.92 -7.03
N CYS A 71 -4.55 -16.09 -8.23
CA CYS A 71 -5.26 -15.01 -8.94
C CYS A 71 -6.68 -14.74 -8.39
N GLN A 72 -7.27 -15.63 -7.58
CA GLN A 72 -8.66 -15.49 -7.13
C GLN A 72 -8.91 -14.21 -6.31
N PRO A 73 -8.04 -13.80 -5.36
CA PRO A 73 -8.22 -12.52 -4.66
C PRO A 73 -8.21 -11.32 -5.62
N PHE A 74 -7.32 -11.29 -6.61
CA PHE A 74 -7.27 -10.23 -7.62
C PHE A 74 -8.60 -10.16 -8.40
N ILE A 75 -9.14 -11.29 -8.84
CA ILE A 75 -10.39 -11.36 -9.60
C ILE A 75 -11.58 -10.89 -8.73
N LEU A 76 -11.64 -11.35 -7.47
CA LEU A 76 -12.68 -10.98 -6.52
C LEU A 76 -12.68 -9.47 -6.27
N VAL A 77 -11.52 -8.91 -5.95
CA VAL A 77 -11.41 -7.49 -5.61
C VAL A 77 -11.66 -6.61 -6.83
N SER A 78 -11.17 -7.01 -8.02
CA SER A 78 -11.50 -6.33 -9.28
C SER A 78 -13.02 -6.22 -9.51
N ASP A 79 -13.78 -7.27 -9.19
CA ASP A 79 -15.25 -7.25 -9.28
C ASP A 79 -15.90 -6.30 -8.25
N LEU A 80 -15.34 -6.24 -7.05
CA LEU A 80 -15.84 -5.33 -6.02
C LEU A 80 -15.60 -3.87 -6.40
N LEU A 81 -14.42 -3.54 -6.93
CA LEU A 81 -14.08 -2.20 -7.40
C LEU A 81 -14.99 -1.76 -8.56
N LEU A 82 -15.20 -2.64 -9.54
CA LEU A 82 -16.10 -2.37 -10.66
C LEU A 82 -17.54 -2.09 -10.19
N LYS A 83 -18.06 -2.87 -9.24
CA LYS A 83 -19.40 -2.66 -8.64
C LYS A 83 -19.51 -1.39 -7.82
N ALA A 84 -18.38 -0.90 -7.30
CA ALA A 84 -18.29 0.35 -6.56
C ALA A 84 -18.08 1.57 -7.46
N ASP A 85 -18.05 1.40 -8.80
CA ASP A 85 -17.72 2.45 -9.76
C ASP A 85 -16.36 3.10 -9.45
N ILE A 86 -15.37 2.25 -9.14
CA ILE A 86 -13.97 2.64 -8.92
C ILE A 86 -13.16 2.15 -10.10
N LEU A 87 -12.45 3.06 -10.74
CA LEU A 87 -11.58 2.74 -11.86
C LEU A 87 -10.42 1.86 -11.39
N SER A 88 -10.23 0.73 -12.05
CA SER A 88 -9.19 -0.26 -11.78
C SER A 88 -8.93 -1.09 -13.03
N PRO A 89 -7.85 -1.89 -13.12
CA PRO A 89 -7.61 -2.76 -14.26
C PRO A 89 -8.81 -3.68 -14.53
N GLN A 90 -9.45 -3.49 -15.69
CA GLN A 90 -10.52 -4.38 -16.16
C GLN A 90 -9.93 -5.67 -16.69
N ILE A 91 -10.50 -6.80 -16.31
CA ILE A 91 -10.04 -8.12 -16.75
C ILE A 91 -10.80 -8.51 -18.03
N PHE A 92 -10.07 -8.76 -19.11
CA PHE A 92 -10.63 -9.19 -20.40
C PHE A 92 -10.54 -10.70 -20.59
N GLN A 93 -9.37 -11.29 -20.26
CA GLN A 93 -9.10 -12.72 -20.41
C GLN A 93 -8.58 -13.30 -19.11
N ILE A 94 -8.93 -14.54 -18.81
CA ILE A 94 -8.49 -15.25 -17.61
C ILE A 94 -8.10 -16.68 -18.00
N ASP A 95 -6.87 -17.05 -17.68
CA ASP A 95 -6.39 -18.44 -17.74
C ASP A 95 -5.75 -18.79 -16.39
N LEU A 96 -6.54 -19.38 -15.51
CA LEU A 96 -6.10 -19.76 -14.17
C LEU A 96 -5.14 -20.96 -14.18
N GLN A 97 -5.21 -21.83 -15.18
CA GLN A 97 -4.32 -22.98 -15.31
C GLN A 97 -2.88 -22.55 -15.52
N ASN A 98 -2.67 -21.53 -16.33
CA ASN A 98 -1.36 -20.97 -16.64
C ASN A 98 -1.03 -19.72 -15.79
N GLY A 99 -2.01 -19.17 -15.08
CA GLY A 99 -1.86 -17.96 -14.27
C GLY A 99 -1.72 -16.68 -15.11
N PHE A 100 -2.38 -16.61 -16.28
CA PHE A 100 -2.35 -15.46 -17.16
C PHE A 100 -3.66 -14.68 -17.14
N LEU A 101 -3.56 -13.35 -16.99
CA LEU A 101 -4.71 -12.46 -17.11
C LEU A 101 -4.38 -11.31 -18.08
N VAL A 102 -5.31 -10.99 -18.97
CA VAL A 102 -5.22 -9.75 -19.79
C VAL A 102 -6.09 -8.69 -19.17
N LEU A 103 -5.47 -7.56 -18.89
CA LEU A 103 -6.03 -6.41 -18.18
C LEU A 103 -6.06 -5.17 -19.09
N SER A 104 -6.89 -4.17 -18.73
CA SER A 104 -6.77 -2.84 -19.32
C SER A 104 -5.43 -2.19 -18.93
N ASP A 105 -4.86 -1.46 -19.88
CA ASP A 105 -3.72 -0.57 -19.61
C ASP A 105 -4.26 0.77 -19.08
N LEU A 106 -3.80 1.19 -17.92
CA LEU A 106 -4.19 2.46 -17.27
C LEU A 106 -3.20 3.60 -17.58
N GLY A 107 -2.31 3.39 -18.54
CA GLY A 107 -1.28 4.38 -18.89
C GLY A 107 0.00 4.26 -18.08
N LYS A 108 0.78 5.35 -18.03
CA LYS A 108 2.10 5.41 -17.41
C LYS A 108 2.21 6.43 -16.29
N ILE A 109 1.21 7.29 -16.12
CA ILE A 109 1.26 8.40 -15.16
C ILE A 109 0.67 7.94 -13.82
N GLY A 110 1.52 7.72 -12.84
CA GLY A 110 1.11 7.47 -11.45
C GLY A 110 0.99 8.76 -10.65
N LEU A 111 0.15 8.75 -9.62
CA LEU A 111 -0.02 9.88 -8.70
C LEU A 111 1.30 10.30 -8.04
N MET A 112 2.16 9.35 -7.68
CA MET A 112 3.46 9.65 -7.09
C MET A 112 4.32 10.51 -8.02
N LEU A 113 4.38 10.16 -9.30
CA LEU A 113 5.08 10.95 -10.33
C LEU A 113 4.48 12.34 -10.43
N ALA A 114 3.15 12.43 -10.53
CA ALA A 114 2.46 13.72 -10.64
C ALA A 114 2.71 14.63 -9.42
N LEU A 115 2.69 14.07 -8.20
CA LEU A 115 2.98 14.81 -6.95
C LEU A 115 4.43 15.30 -6.90
N ASN A 116 5.38 14.52 -7.38
CA ASN A 116 6.79 14.91 -7.39
C ASN A 116 7.10 16.01 -8.42
N LEU A 117 6.30 16.12 -9.47
CA LEU A 117 6.42 17.19 -10.47
C LEU A 117 5.86 18.53 -9.99
N GLN A 118 5.08 18.55 -8.90
CA GLN A 118 4.54 19.79 -8.33
C GLN A 118 5.47 20.33 -7.25
N GLU A 119 5.83 21.61 -7.34
CA GLU A 119 6.61 22.29 -6.31
C GLU A 119 5.72 22.81 -5.18
N ASP A 120 4.51 23.27 -5.51
CA ASP A 120 3.58 23.88 -4.57
C ASP A 120 2.65 22.87 -3.91
N ASN A 121 2.49 23.00 -2.60
CA ASN A 121 1.57 22.20 -1.80
C ASN A 121 0.09 22.37 -2.20
N TYR A 122 -0.29 23.54 -2.73
CA TYR A 122 -1.64 23.76 -3.24
C TYR A 122 -1.91 22.87 -4.47
N GLU A 123 -0.99 22.87 -5.45
CA GLU A 123 -1.11 22.01 -6.64
C GLU A 123 -1.12 20.52 -6.27
N LYS A 124 -0.27 20.11 -5.32
CA LYS A 124 -0.32 18.74 -4.78
C LYS A 124 -1.69 18.44 -4.15
N SER A 125 -2.27 19.40 -3.45
CA SER A 125 -3.58 19.22 -2.81
C SER A 125 -4.71 18.99 -3.82
N LEU A 126 -4.66 19.63 -4.99
CA LEU A 126 -5.64 19.44 -6.06
C LEU A 126 -5.65 17.98 -6.56
N LEU A 127 -4.47 17.36 -6.67
CA LEU A 127 -4.35 15.95 -7.07
C LEU A 127 -4.88 14.98 -6.00
N MET A 128 -4.83 15.37 -4.73
CA MET A 128 -5.24 14.49 -3.62
C MET A 128 -6.76 14.47 -3.38
N HIS A 129 -7.49 15.52 -3.76
CA HIS A 129 -8.94 15.58 -3.55
C HIS A 129 -9.71 14.43 -4.23
N PRO A 130 -9.53 14.13 -5.52
CA PRO A 130 -10.21 13.00 -6.17
C PRO A 130 -9.77 11.65 -5.57
N VAL A 131 -8.56 11.52 -5.06
CA VAL A 131 -8.08 10.30 -4.39
C VAL A 131 -8.84 10.05 -3.08
N LEU A 132 -9.13 11.11 -2.31
CA LEU A 132 -9.97 10.98 -1.11
C LEU A 132 -11.40 10.55 -1.46
N GLU A 133 -11.98 11.03 -2.57
CA GLU A 133 -13.31 10.57 -3.01
C GLU A 133 -13.32 9.08 -3.36
N ILE A 134 -12.24 8.59 -3.98
CA ILE A 134 -12.10 7.14 -4.25
C ILE A 134 -12.03 6.36 -2.94
N LEU A 135 -11.26 6.82 -1.95
CA LEU A 135 -11.18 6.16 -0.65
C LEU A 135 -12.55 6.10 0.04
N LEU A 136 -13.34 7.18 -0.02
CA LEU A 136 -14.70 7.22 0.50
C LEU A 136 -15.63 6.25 -0.23
N LYS A 137 -15.58 6.20 -1.58
CA LYS A 137 -16.33 5.24 -2.38
C LYS A 137 -15.95 3.79 -2.02
N LEU A 138 -14.67 3.52 -1.88
CA LEU A 138 -14.12 2.21 -1.51
C LEU A 138 -14.69 1.76 -0.16
N GLN A 139 -14.59 2.61 0.84
CA GLN A 139 -15.08 2.30 2.17
C GLN A 139 -16.61 2.18 2.24
N LYS A 140 -17.33 2.98 1.45
CA LYS A 140 -18.81 2.91 1.34
C LYS A 140 -19.29 1.60 0.71
N SER A 141 -18.48 1.01 -0.19
CA SER A 141 -18.80 -0.27 -0.83
C SER A 141 -18.62 -1.49 0.06
N SER A 142 -18.19 -1.30 1.30
CA SER A 142 -17.86 -2.36 2.25
C SER A 142 -19.01 -3.32 2.51
N LYS A 143 -18.70 -4.62 2.49
CA LYS A 143 -19.64 -5.68 2.88
C LYS A 143 -18.92 -6.67 3.79
N ALA A 144 -19.47 -6.87 4.99
CA ALA A 144 -18.94 -7.87 5.92
C ALA A 144 -18.99 -9.28 5.31
N GLY A 145 -17.99 -10.10 5.61
CA GLY A 145 -17.93 -11.50 5.19
C GLY A 145 -17.47 -11.77 3.76
N ILE A 146 -17.14 -10.73 2.97
CA ILE A 146 -16.62 -10.90 1.61
C ILE A 146 -15.09 -10.92 1.61
N LEU A 147 -14.46 -9.94 2.24
CA LEU A 147 -13.00 -9.87 2.37
C LEU A 147 -12.53 -10.54 3.66
N PRO A 148 -11.30 -11.07 3.69
CA PRO A 148 -10.71 -11.61 4.91
C PRO A 148 -10.69 -10.54 6.03
N PRO A 149 -10.93 -10.91 7.30
CA PRO A 149 -10.86 -9.97 8.40
C PRO A 149 -9.41 -9.55 8.68
N TYR A 150 -9.21 -8.26 8.94
CA TYR A 150 -7.97 -7.76 9.50
C TYR A 150 -8.03 -7.84 11.02
N ASP A 151 -7.82 -9.03 11.55
CA ASP A 151 -8.04 -9.40 12.94
C ASP A 151 -6.79 -9.20 13.82
N ALA A 152 -6.97 -9.43 15.13
CA ALA A 152 -5.89 -9.32 16.11
C ALA A 152 -4.71 -10.25 15.81
N LYS A 153 -4.97 -11.46 15.24
CA LYS A 153 -3.92 -12.42 14.90
C LYS A 153 -3.05 -11.90 13.75
N MET A 154 -3.68 -11.32 12.73
CA MET A 154 -2.96 -10.72 11.59
C MET A 154 -2.16 -9.50 12.03
N LEU A 155 -2.77 -8.60 12.82
CA LEU A 155 -2.09 -7.42 13.39
C LEU A 155 -0.89 -7.81 14.25
N ARG A 156 -1.02 -8.82 15.12
CA ARG A 156 0.07 -9.33 15.96
C ARG A 156 1.21 -9.87 15.10
N ARG A 157 0.90 -10.69 14.09
CA ARG A 157 1.91 -11.24 13.17
C ARG A 157 2.71 -10.13 12.48
N GLU A 158 2.03 -9.07 12.07
CA GLU A 158 2.68 -7.93 11.42
C GLU A 158 3.55 -7.12 12.39
N LEU A 159 3.07 -6.86 13.61
CA LEU A 159 3.85 -6.15 14.63
C LEU A 159 5.10 -6.93 15.05
N ASN A 160 5.06 -8.25 15.06
CA ASN A 160 6.21 -9.09 15.40
C ASN A 160 7.37 -8.96 14.41
N LEU A 161 7.13 -8.45 13.20
CA LEU A 161 8.22 -8.15 12.25
C LEU A 161 9.19 -7.08 12.78
N PHE A 162 8.70 -6.16 13.64
CA PHE A 162 9.55 -5.12 14.23
C PHE A 162 10.65 -5.69 15.12
N PRO A 163 10.38 -6.49 16.18
CA PRO A 163 11.44 -7.08 16.99
C PRO A 163 12.27 -8.11 16.21
N GLU A 164 11.67 -8.92 15.35
CA GLU A 164 12.37 -10.00 14.65
C GLU A 164 13.36 -9.46 13.60
N TRP A 165 12.92 -8.58 12.74
CA TRP A 165 13.71 -8.14 11.59
C TRP A 165 14.41 -6.81 11.80
N PHE A 166 13.73 -5.82 12.41
CA PHE A 166 14.34 -4.52 12.64
C PHE A 166 15.25 -4.53 13.86
N LEU A 167 14.77 -4.94 15.05
CA LEU A 167 15.61 -4.91 16.25
C LEU A 167 16.71 -5.98 16.21
N GLN A 168 16.35 -7.26 16.05
CA GLN A 168 17.32 -8.36 16.15
C GLN A 168 18.18 -8.45 14.89
N LYS A 169 17.57 -8.57 13.70
CA LYS A 169 18.31 -8.86 12.47
C LYS A 169 19.10 -7.67 11.94
N HIS A 170 18.49 -6.47 11.95
CA HIS A 170 19.09 -5.27 11.35
C HIS A 170 19.99 -4.53 12.35
N LEU A 171 19.49 -4.22 13.54
CA LEU A 171 20.24 -3.42 14.53
C LEU A 171 21.11 -4.25 15.48
N ASN A 172 20.98 -5.58 15.49
CA ASN A 172 21.57 -6.45 16.50
C ASN A 172 21.30 -5.93 17.92
N PHE A 173 20.06 -5.50 18.16
CA PHE A 173 19.60 -4.87 19.39
C PHE A 173 18.80 -5.88 20.21
N ALA A 174 19.34 -6.30 21.36
CA ALA A 174 18.67 -7.20 22.29
C ALA A 174 17.81 -6.40 23.27
N LEU A 175 16.55 -6.75 23.40
CA LEU A 175 15.65 -6.22 24.42
C LEU A 175 15.88 -6.92 25.75
N SER A 176 15.85 -6.17 26.85
CA SER A 176 15.70 -6.74 28.20
C SER A 176 14.29 -7.33 28.37
N ASP A 177 14.11 -8.17 29.42
CA ASP A 177 12.79 -8.75 29.74
C ASP A 177 11.75 -7.64 29.98
N LYS A 178 12.13 -6.55 30.62
CA LYS A 178 11.26 -5.39 30.86
C LYS A 178 10.87 -4.69 29.56
N GLU A 179 11.83 -4.43 28.68
CA GLU A 179 11.55 -3.81 27.37
C GLU A 179 10.67 -4.70 26.50
N THR A 180 10.84 -6.02 26.57
CA THR A 180 9.99 -6.98 25.88
C THR A 180 8.54 -6.94 26.40
N GLN A 181 8.36 -6.88 27.72
CA GLN A 181 7.04 -6.73 28.33
C GLN A 181 6.37 -5.41 27.94
N ASP A 182 7.12 -4.29 28.00
CA ASP A 182 6.64 -2.97 27.64
C ASP A 182 6.25 -2.89 26.17
N LEU A 183 7.06 -3.44 25.26
CA LEU A 183 6.76 -3.51 23.84
C LEU A 183 5.50 -4.35 23.56
N ASN A 184 5.34 -5.47 24.25
CA ASN A 184 4.13 -6.30 24.14
C ASN A 184 2.88 -5.56 24.62
N ALA A 185 2.97 -4.78 25.69
CA ALA A 185 1.86 -3.95 26.16
C ALA A 185 1.46 -2.88 25.14
N VAL A 186 2.44 -2.25 24.48
CA VAL A 186 2.18 -1.35 23.34
C VAL A 186 1.53 -2.07 22.19
N PHE A 187 1.98 -3.26 21.82
CA PHE A 187 1.37 -4.05 20.75
C PHE A 187 -0.10 -4.37 21.04
N GLU A 188 -0.42 -4.76 22.29
CA GLU A 188 -1.83 -4.97 22.66
C GLU A 188 -2.67 -3.68 22.53
N LEU A 189 -2.13 -2.52 22.96
CA LEU A 189 -2.80 -1.23 22.82
C LEU A 189 -3.09 -0.93 21.33
N LEU A 190 -2.11 -1.10 20.44
CA LEU A 190 -2.26 -0.85 19.00
C LEU A 190 -3.24 -1.84 18.36
N ILE A 191 -3.21 -3.11 18.75
CA ILE A 191 -4.15 -4.12 18.27
C ILE A 191 -5.58 -3.76 18.72
N GLN A 192 -5.77 -3.41 20.00
CA GLN A 192 -7.09 -3.01 20.51
C GLN A 192 -7.61 -1.76 19.79
N ASN A 193 -6.76 -0.74 19.58
CA ASN A 193 -7.13 0.42 18.79
C ASN A 193 -7.65 0.01 17.39
N ALA A 194 -6.96 -0.89 16.69
CA ALA A 194 -7.34 -1.31 15.35
C ALA A 194 -8.62 -2.16 15.34
N VAL A 195 -8.77 -3.12 16.26
CA VAL A 195 -9.94 -4.02 16.27
C VAL A 195 -11.21 -3.35 16.76
N GLN A 196 -11.12 -2.27 17.54
CA GLN A 196 -12.27 -1.50 18.02
C GLN A 196 -12.77 -0.44 17.04
N GLN A 197 -11.99 -0.10 16.02
CA GLN A 197 -12.44 0.78 14.96
C GLN A 197 -13.57 0.16 14.13
N PRO A 198 -14.46 0.95 13.56
CA PRO A 198 -15.38 0.49 12.54
C PRO A 198 -14.63 -0.21 11.40
N LYS A 199 -15.23 -1.28 10.87
CA LYS A 199 -14.63 -2.08 9.80
C LYS A 199 -15.20 -1.69 8.45
N VAL A 200 -14.29 -1.51 7.51
CA VAL A 200 -14.59 -1.16 6.12
C VAL A 200 -13.72 -1.98 5.18
N PHE A 201 -13.92 -1.81 3.88
CA PHE A 201 -12.97 -2.24 2.87
C PHE A 201 -11.64 -1.52 3.10
N VAL A 202 -10.57 -2.26 3.27
CA VAL A 202 -9.19 -1.78 3.40
C VAL A 202 -8.37 -2.36 2.27
N HIS A 203 -7.82 -1.51 1.44
CA HIS A 203 -6.94 -1.86 0.34
C HIS A 203 -5.59 -2.40 0.81
N ARG A 204 -5.09 -1.93 1.95
CA ARG A 204 -3.80 -2.16 2.62
C ARG A 204 -2.63 -1.38 2.02
N ASP A 205 -2.60 -1.23 0.72
CA ASP A 205 -1.54 -0.51 -0.01
C ASP A 205 -2.11 0.66 -0.82
N PHE A 206 -3.07 1.40 -0.21
CA PHE A 206 -3.68 2.62 -0.76
C PHE A 206 -2.70 3.80 -0.59
N MET A 207 -1.69 3.83 -1.44
CA MET A 207 -0.61 4.82 -1.40
C MET A 207 -0.39 5.44 -2.78
N PRO A 208 0.27 6.62 -2.89
CA PRO A 208 0.38 7.35 -4.15
C PRO A 208 0.95 6.53 -5.32
N ARG A 209 1.88 5.61 -5.09
CA ARG A 209 2.45 4.77 -6.15
C ARG A 209 1.46 3.74 -6.73
N ASN A 210 0.38 3.42 -6.00
CA ASN A 210 -0.65 2.48 -6.42
C ASN A 210 -1.91 3.18 -6.94
N ILE A 211 -1.81 4.46 -7.25
CA ILE A 211 -2.87 5.28 -7.86
C ILE A 211 -2.38 5.74 -9.22
N MET A 212 -3.11 5.39 -10.28
CA MET A 212 -2.84 5.82 -11.65
C MET A 212 -3.72 7.00 -12.00
N LEU A 213 -3.17 7.97 -12.72
CA LEU A 213 -3.93 9.11 -13.24
C LEU A 213 -4.29 8.86 -14.71
N SER A 214 -5.52 9.19 -15.08
CA SER A 214 -5.91 9.14 -16.48
C SER A 214 -5.17 10.21 -17.29
N GLU A 215 -4.79 9.88 -18.53
CA GLU A 215 -4.24 10.84 -19.49
C GLU A 215 -5.35 11.76 -20.07
N SER A 216 -6.63 11.50 -19.79
CA SER A 216 -7.74 12.37 -20.14
C SER A 216 -7.90 13.51 -19.13
N ASP A 217 -8.48 14.64 -19.55
CA ASP A 217 -8.71 15.83 -18.72
C ASP A 217 -9.60 15.59 -17.48
N ASP A 218 -10.32 14.47 -17.45
CA ASP A 218 -11.06 14.04 -16.27
C ASP A 218 -10.09 13.38 -15.28
N LEU A 219 -9.73 14.10 -14.23
CA LEU A 219 -8.96 13.57 -13.08
C LEU A 219 -9.76 12.48 -12.36
N ASN A 220 -9.87 11.30 -12.98
CA ASN A 220 -10.48 10.12 -12.39
C ASN A 220 -9.38 9.09 -12.09
N PRO A 221 -8.80 9.10 -10.88
CA PRO A 221 -7.71 8.21 -10.54
C PRO A 221 -8.18 6.75 -10.54
N ALA A 222 -7.29 5.85 -10.95
CA ALA A 222 -7.51 4.40 -10.92
C ALA A 222 -6.65 3.76 -9.82
N VAL A 223 -7.16 2.67 -9.24
CA VAL A 223 -6.49 1.95 -8.15
C VAL A 223 -5.91 0.64 -8.66
N ILE A 224 -4.64 0.37 -8.34
CA ILE A 224 -3.93 -0.89 -8.65
C ILE A 224 -3.40 -1.54 -7.38
N ASP A 225 -2.92 -2.77 -7.47
CA ASP A 225 -2.29 -3.54 -6.37
C ASP A 225 -3.24 -3.83 -5.18
N PHE A 226 -4.48 -4.20 -5.48
CA PHE A 226 -5.59 -4.34 -4.53
C PHE A 226 -5.86 -5.78 -4.04
N GLN A 227 -5.13 -6.78 -4.49
CA GLN A 227 -5.44 -8.20 -4.24
C GLN A 227 -5.29 -8.62 -2.77
N ASP A 228 -4.56 -7.86 -1.97
CA ASP A 228 -4.37 -8.10 -0.54
C ASP A 228 -5.40 -7.39 0.35
N ALA A 229 -6.49 -6.89 -0.25
CA ALA A 229 -7.54 -6.20 0.45
C ALA A 229 -8.18 -7.03 1.57
N VAL A 230 -8.57 -6.37 2.65
CA VAL A 230 -9.16 -6.96 3.84
C VAL A 230 -10.37 -6.16 4.34
N TYR A 231 -11.15 -6.73 5.26
CA TYR A 231 -12.16 -6.03 6.01
C TYR A 231 -11.58 -5.59 7.36
N GLY A 232 -11.28 -4.29 7.50
CA GLY A 232 -10.41 -3.79 8.55
C GLY A 232 -10.70 -2.35 9.01
N PRO A 233 -9.82 -1.76 9.84
CA PRO A 233 -10.04 -0.47 10.49
C PRO A 233 -10.12 0.68 9.48
N ILE A 234 -11.11 1.55 9.66
CA ILE A 234 -11.46 2.65 8.76
C ILE A 234 -10.30 3.65 8.52
N THR A 235 -9.38 3.79 9.46
CA THR A 235 -8.26 4.74 9.34
C THR A 235 -7.06 4.18 8.58
N TYR A 236 -7.01 2.87 8.27
CA TYR A 236 -5.80 2.22 7.75
C TYR A 236 -5.33 2.81 6.41
N ASP A 237 -6.22 2.88 5.42
CA ASP A 237 -5.86 3.37 4.09
C ASP A 237 -5.62 4.89 4.07
N LEU A 238 -6.29 5.62 4.94
CA LEU A 238 -6.02 7.05 5.14
C LEU A 238 -4.58 7.28 5.66
N VAL A 239 -4.13 6.45 6.60
CA VAL A 239 -2.73 6.44 7.06
C VAL A 239 -1.78 6.05 5.92
N SER A 240 -2.12 5.03 5.13
CA SER A 240 -1.28 4.59 4.01
C SER A 240 -1.06 5.70 2.99
N LEU A 241 -2.09 6.54 2.78
CA LEU A 241 -2.06 7.63 1.82
C LEU A 241 -1.19 8.82 2.28
N PHE A 242 -1.25 9.19 3.58
CA PHE A 242 -0.60 10.40 4.08
C PHE A 242 0.69 10.16 4.87
N ARG A 243 0.92 8.96 5.38
CA ARG A 243 2.15 8.56 6.09
C ARG A 243 2.86 7.44 5.34
N ASP A 244 3.13 7.72 4.07
CA ASP A 244 3.75 6.79 3.14
C ASP A 244 5.28 6.68 3.35
N ALA A 245 5.87 5.67 2.71
CA ALA A 245 7.31 5.42 2.72
C ALA A 245 8.09 6.45 1.89
N PHE A 246 7.49 6.96 0.81
CA PHE A 246 8.17 7.71 -0.23
C PHE A 246 7.80 9.19 -0.26
N LEU A 247 6.63 9.55 0.28
CA LEU A 247 6.14 10.92 0.36
C LEU A 247 5.75 11.25 1.80
N SER A 248 6.15 12.42 2.28
CA SER A 248 5.74 12.96 3.58
C SER A 248 5.08 14.31 3.39
N TRP A 249 4.07 14.57 4.19
CA TRP A 249 3.34 15.82 4.24
C TRP A 249 3.68 16.60 5.50
N ASP A 250 3.62 17.92 5.42
CA ASP A 250 3.61 18.75 6.63
C ASP A 250 2.38 18.40 7.46
N GLU A 251 2.52 18.36 8.78
CA GLU A 251 1.44 17.91 9.67
C GLU A 251 0.16 18.73 9.54
N GLU A 252 0.28 20.02 9.25
CA GLU A 252 -0.88 20.90 9.03
C GLU A 252 -1.67 20.49 7.78
N ILE A 253 -0.97 20.12 6.72
CA ILE A 253 -1.57 19.66 5.46
C ILE A 253 -2.21 18.26 5.68
N GLU A 254 -1.48 17.35 6.31
CA GLU A 254 -2.00 16.04 6.68
C GLU A 254 -3.28 16.16 7.53
N LEU A 255 -3.25 17.03 8.56
CA LEU A 255 -4.38 17.28 9.43
C LEU A 255 -5.60 17.83 8.67
N ASP A 256 -5.39 18.80 7.77
CA ASP A 256 -6.48 19.35 6.94
C ASP A 256 -7.13 18.26 6.08
N PHE A 257 -6.34 17.40 5.42
CA PHE A 257 -6.88 16.28 4.65
C PHE A 257 -7.63 15.26 5.50
N VAL A 258 -7.13 14.94 6.69
CA VAL A 258 -7.78 14.00 7.62
C VAL A 258 -9.08 14.57 8.15
N ILE A 259 -9.16 15.89 8.42
CA ILE A 259 -10.40 16.59 8.79
C ILE A 259 -11.40 16.52 7.63
N ARG A 260 -10.99 16.86 6.40
CA ARG A 260 -11.85 16.81 5.20
C ARG A 260 -12.39 15.41 4.95
N PHE A 261 -11.54 14.39 5.09
CA PHE A 261 -11.97 13.00 4.99
C PHE A 261 -13.03 12.68 6.04
N TRP A 262 -12.78 13.01 7.32
CA TRP A 262 -13.70 12.74 8.43
C TRP A 262 -15.06 13.44 8.26
N GLU A 263 -15.06 14.71 7.84
CA GLU A 263 -16.29 15.46 7.56
C GLU A 263 -17.10 14.83 6.41
N LYS A 264 -16.42 14.52 5.28
CA LYS A 264 -17.06 13.86 4.14
C LYS A 264 -17.59 12.48 4.51
N ALA A 265 -16.83 11.70 5.25
CA ALA A 265 -17.22 10.38 5.74
C ALA A 265 -18.49 10.46 6.61
N LYS A 266 -18.56 11.43 7.55
CA LYS A 266 -19.78 11.69 8.35
C LYS A 266 -20.97 12.05 7.47
N ASN A 267 -20.79 12.98 6.53
CA ASN A 267 -21.85 13.43 5.64
C ASN A 267 -22.38 12.32 4.73
N GLN A 268 -21.52 11.33 4.41
CA GLN A 268 -21.87 10.15 3.63
C GLN A 268 -22.33 8.95 4.49
N ASN A 269 -22.52 9.15 5.81
CA ASN A 269 -22.93 8.13 6.78
C ASN A 269 -21.96 6.93 6.89
N LEU A 270 -20.67 7.15 6.65
CA LEU A 270 -19.65 6.18 7.01
C LEU A 270 -19.51 6.10 8.54
N PRO A 271 -19.17 4.93 9.10
CA PRO A 271 -19.17 4.71 10.55
C PRO A 271 -17.93 5.31 11.24
N VAL A 272 -17.62 6.59 11.01
CA VAL A 272 -16.53 7.29 11.69
C VAL A 272 -16.92 7.74 13.10
N ARG A 273 -15.93 7.94 13.98
CA ARG A 273 -16.17 8.55 15.30
C ARG A 273 -16.82 9.93 15.15
N LYS A 274 -17.77 10.25 16.05
CA LYS A 274 -18.45 11.56 16.04
C LYS A 274 -17.52 12.70 16.43
N ASP A 275 -16.63 12.45 17.37
CA ASP A 275 -15.61 13.39 17.83
C ASP A 275 -14.32 13.22 17.02
N PHE A 276 -13.79 14.34 16.50
CA PHE A 276 -12.58 14.32 15.67
C PHE A 276 -11.33 13.94 16.46
N GLY A 277 -11.23 14.38 17.72
CA GLY A 277 -10.06 14.06 18.56
C GLY A 277 -9.88 12.56 18.77
N PHE A 278 -10.99 11.81 18.96
CA PHE A 278 -10.96 10.35 19.00
C PHE A 278 -10.59 9.74 17.65
N PHE A 279 -11.12 10.26 16.55
CA PHE A 279 -10.80 9.81 15.21
C PHE A 279 -9.30 10.04 14.89
N TRP A 280 -8.78 11.22 15.22
CA TRP A 280 -7.37 11.56 15.06
C TRP A 280 -6.46 10.63 15.86
N LYS A 281 -6.80 10.33 17.12
CA LYS A 281 -6.05 9.38 17.92
C LYS A 281 -6.07 7.96 17.31
N GLU A 282 -7.22 7.49 16.84
CA GLU A 282 -7.33 6.21 16.12
C GLU A 282 -6.45 6.18 14.87
N TYR A 283 -6.42 7.26 14.12
CA TYR A 283 -5.57 7.44 12.94
C TYR A 283 -4.08 7.40 13.31
N GLU A 284 -3.63 8.14 14.30
CA GLU A 284 -2.23 8.16 14.71
C GLU A 284 -1.74 6.81 15.26
N LEU A 285 -2.55 6.14 16.09
CA LEU A 285 -2.20 4.82 16.61
C LEU A 285 -2.20 3.75 15.50
N MET A 286 -3.08 3.87 14.50
CA MET A 286 -3.04 3.01 13.31
C MET A 286 -1.78 3.27 12.49
N GLY A 287 -1.38 4.54 12.37
CA GLY A 287 -0.12 4.96 11.76
C GLY A 287 1.08 4.31 12.45
N LEU A 288 1.12 4.37 13.77
CA LEU A 288 2.21 3.76 14.55
C LEU A 288 2.29 2.24 14.34
N GLN A 289 1.14 1.52 14.33
CA GLN A 289 1.09 0.09 14.01
C GLN A 289 1.72 -0.18 12.64
N ARG A 290 1.32 0.60 11.64
CA ARG A 290 1.82 0.46 10.27
C ARG A 290 3.32 0.78 10.18
N HIS A 291 3.80 1.83 10.86
CA HIS A 291 5.23 2.20 10.84
C HIS A 291 6.11 1.12 11.47
N LEU A 292 5.72 0.55 12.62
CA LEU A 292 6.45 -0.55 13.23
C LEU A 292 6.49 -1.79 12.32
N LYS A 293 5.35 -2.13 11.69
CA LYS A 293 5.26 -3.20 10.69
C LYS A 293 6.24 -2.94 9.53
N VAL A 294 6.24 -1.73 8.95
CA VAL A 294 7.04 -1.40 7.76
C VAL A 294 8.53 -1.41 8.07
N LEU A 295 8.97 -0.93 9.25
CA LEU A 295 10.36 -1.09 9.71
C LEU A 295 10.81 -2.55 9.61
N GLY A 296 9.97 -3.49 10.08
CA GLY A 296 10.26 -4.92 9.97
C GLY A 296 10.20 -5.46 8.54
N ILE A 297 9.24 -5.02 7.73
CA ILE A 297 9.10 -5.42 6.32
C ILE A 297 10.32 -4.99 5.52
N PHE A 298 10.77 -3.75 5.63
CA PHE A 298 11.91 -3.22 4.87
C PHE A 298 13.21 -3.97 5.21
N CYS A 299 13.43 -4.26 6.48
CA CYS A 299 14.55 -5.11 6.87
C CYS A 299 14.42 -6.54 6.32
N ARG A 300 13.22 -7.12 6.34
CA ARG A 300 12.99 -8.45 5.76
C ARG A 300 13.24 -8.48 4.26
N LEU A 301 12.77 -7.48 3.51
CA LEU A 301 13.01 -7.34 2.08
C LEU A 301 14.51 -7.28 1.76
N ASN A 302 15.28 -6.53 2.57
CA ASN A 302 16.72 -6.47 2.41
C ASN A 302 17.41 -7.82 2.69
N TYR A 303 17.15 -8.43 3.84
CA TYR A 303 17.90 -9.62 4.28
C TYR A 303 17.43 -10.95 3.66
N ARG A 304 16.15 -11.06 3.33
CA ARG A 304 15.56 -12.27 2.76
C ARG A 304 15.49 -12.21 1.23
N ASP A 305 15.07 -11.04 0.70
CA ASP A 305 14.69 -10.88 -0.69
C ASP A 305 15.75 -10.10 -1.49
N HIS A 306 16.87 -9.70 -0.82
CA HIS A 306 18.03 -8.98 -1.42
C HIS A 306 17.65 -7.65 -2.09
N LYS A 307 16.63 -6.94 -1.53
CA LYS A 307 16.17 -5.63 -1.99
C LYS A 307 16.74 -4.55 -1.08
N GLU A 308 17.93 -4.06 -1.37
CA GLU A 308 18.70 -3.17 -0.49
C GLU A 308 18.15 -1.75 -0.40
N ASN A 309 17.44 -1.28 -1.43
CA ASN A 309 16.96 0.10 -1.54
C ASN A 309 16.05 0.54 -0.39
N TYR A 310 15.26 -0.38 0.19
CA TYR A 310 14.30 -0.05 1.25
C TYR A 310 14.92 0.39 2.58
N ILE A 311 16.19 0.05 2.85
CA ILE A 311 16.85 0.38 4.13
C ILE A 311 17.04 1.90 4.30
N LYS A 312 17.24 2.64 3.22
CA LYS A 312 17.45 4.10 3.26
C LYS A 312 16.23 4.87 3.79
N ASP A 313 15.03 4.28 3.76
CA ASP A 313 13.80 4.90 4.25
C ASP A 313 13.47 4.60 5.73
N LEU A 314 14.25 3.76 6.40
CA LEU A 314 14.04 3.46 7.83
C LEU A 314 14.02 4.72 8.72
N PRO A 315 14.88 5.74 8.54
CA PRO A 315 14.87 6.95 9.34
C PRO A 315 13.53 7.68 9.33
N ARG A 316 12.80 7.66 8.20
CA ARG A 316 11.47 8.26 8.05
C ARG A 316 10.46 7.62 9.01
N PHE A 317 10.43 6.29 9.06
CA PHE A 317 9.51 5.56 9.94
C PHE A 317 9.88 5.70 11.42
N ILE A 318 11.17 5.80 11.75
CA ILE A 318 11.62 6.12 13.10
C ILE A 318 11.11 7.50 13.51
N ARG A 319 11.21 8.53 12.64
CA ARG A 319 10.65 9.86 12.91
C ARG A 319 9.14 9.82 13.18
N TYR A 320 8.35 9.15 12.35
CA TYR A 320 6.91 8.98 12.58
C TYR A 320 6.61 8.27 13.89
N ALA A 321 7.31 7.15 14.18
CA ALA A 321 7.10 6.39 15.39
C ALA A 321 7.49 7.18 16.65
N MET A 322 8.60 7.93 16.64
CA MET A 322 9.02 8.80 17.74
C MET A 322 8.01 9.93 17.98
N LYS A 323 7.56 10.61 16.93
CA LYS A 323 6.60 11.71 17.02
C LYS A 323 5.28 11.25 17.65
N THR A 324 4.71 10.16 17.16
CA THR A 324 3.47 9.61 17.70
C THR A 324 3.65 9.10 19.12
N SER A 325 4.75 8.37 19.41
CA SER A 325 4.97 7.83 20.76
C SER A 325 5.30 8.89 21.81
N HIS A 326 5.86 10.03 21.42
CA HIS A 326 6.05 11.19 22.31
C HIS A 326 4.73 11.85 22.68
N ARG A 327 3.75 11.91 21.76
CA ARG A 327 2.47 12.60 21.93
C ARG A 327 1.56 11.94 22.98
N TYR A 328 1.62 10.61 23.13
CA TYR A 328 0.72 9.84 23.97
C TYR A 328 1.42 9.22 25.17
N SER A 329 0.98 9.56 26.39
CA SER A 329 1.59 9.09 27.64
C SER A 329 1.60 7.57 27.78
N GLU A 330 0.63 6.87 27.24
CA GLU A 330 0.55 5.41 27.22
C GLU A 330 1.63 4.75 26.34
N LEU A 331 2.28 5.51 25.47
CA LEU A 331 3.37 5.06 24.59
C LEU A 331 4.77 5.43 25.11
N ARG A 332 4.88 6.02 26.31
CA ARG A 332 6.15 6.50 26.87
C ARG A 332 7.29 5.46 26.88
N ASN A 333 6.95 4.18 27.10
CA ASN A 333 7.95 3.12 27.13
C ASN A 333 8.48 2.80 25.71
N LEU A 334 7.62 2.85 24.71
CA LEU A 334 8.05 2.76 23.31
C LEU A 334 8.90 3.97 22.92
N TYR A 335 8.50 5.17 23.31
CA TYR A 335 9.28 6.38 23.07
C TYR A 335 10.69 6.29 23.67
N ALA A 336 10.82 5.82 24.92
CA ALA A 336 12.11 5.60 25.57
C ALA A 336 12.98 4.56 24.82
N LEU A 337 12.37 3.49 24.32
CA LEU A 337 13.07 2.50 23.48
C LEU A 337 13.54 3.12 22.17
N LEU A 338 12.68 3.89 21.47
CA LEU A 338 13.04 4.55 20.22
C LEU A 338 14.13 5.60 20.39
N LEU A 339 14.17 6.32 21.53
CA LEU A 339 15.27 7.23 21.87
C LEU A 339 16.61 6.50 21.96
N LYS A 340 16.67 5.36 22.68
CA LYS A 340 17.89 4.53 22.76
C LYS A 340 18.34 4.04 21.38
N ILE A 341 17.39 3.63 20.54
CA ILE A 341 17.66 3.18 19.16
C ILE A 341 18.21 4.34 18.33
N ASN A 342 17.57 5.51 18.43
CA ASN A 342 18.00 6.70 17.73
C ASN A 342 19.41 7.14 18.13
N GLU A 343 19.69 7.20 19.42
CA GLU A 343 21.02 7.56 19.95
C GLU A 343 22.12 6.63 19.44
N LYS A 344 21.83 5.34 19.32
CA LYS A 344 22.83 4.33 18.94
C LYS A 344 23.01 4.16 17.42
N HIS A 345 21.96 4.35 16.63
CA HIS A 345 21.94 3.91 15.24
C HIS A 345 21.58 4.97 14.19
N PHE A 346 20.75 5.96 14.53
CA PHE A 346 20.22 6.92 13.54
C PHE A 346 20.69 8.35 13.76
N HIS A 347 20.92 8.78 14.99
CA HIS A 347 21.40 10.13 15.37
C HIS A 347 20.52 11.28 14.81
N LEU A 348 19.21 11.04 14.72
CA LEU A 348 18.25 12.04 14.23
C LEU A 348 18.05 13.13 15.29
N ASP A 349 17.80 14.37 14.86
CA ASP A 349 17.50 15.48 15.78
C ASP A 349 16.11 15.30 16.41
N VAL A 350 16.10 14.98 17.70
CA VAL A 350 14.87 14.74 18.48
C VAL A 350 14.05 16.02 18.62
N ALA A 351 14.70 17.19 18.77
CA ALA A 351 14.00 18.46 18.92
C ALA A 351 13.30 18.83 17.59
N GLU A 352 13.96 18.61 16.47
CA GLU A 352 13.34 18.75 15.15
C GLU A 352 12.12 17.82 14.99
N ILE A 353 12.24 16.54 15.35
CA ILE A 353 11.14 15.55 15.22
C ILE A 353 9.91 15.99 16.01
N ILE A 354 10.10 16.49 17.23
CA ILE A 354 9.01 16.83 18.14
C ILE A 354 8.39 18.19 17.78
N ASN A 355 9.20 19.18 17.44
CA ASN A 355 8.78 20.57 17.27
C ASN A 355 8.43 20.94 15.84
N SER A 356 8.89 20.19 14.84
CA SER A 356 8.55 20.45 13.45
C SER A 356 7.26 19.75 13.05
N GLY A 357 6.35 20.47 12.43
CA GLY A 357 5.52 19.84 11.41
C GLY A 357 6.47 19.15 10.44
N SER A 358 6.26 17.88 10.18
CA SER A 358 7.23 16.96 9.53
C SER A 358 7.76 17.49 8.18
N LYS A 359 8.75 18.35 8.19
CA LYS A 359 9.51 18.67 6.98
C LYS A 359 10.46 17.52 6.69
N PHE A 360 9.97 16.50 6.00
CA PHE A 360 10.81 15.47 5.43
C PHE A 360 11.23 15.88 4.03
N GLN A 361 12.47 15.63 3.68
CA GLN A 361 12.85 15.64 2.28
C GLN A 361 12.11 14.48 1.61
N ASN A 362 11.31 14.78 0.62
CA ASN A 362 10.76 13.76 -0.27
C ASN A 362 11.93 13.11 -1.02
N LEU A 363 11.79 11.84 -1.40
CA LEU A 363 12.72 11.23 -2.33
C LEU A 363 12.78 12.10 -3.57
N ASP A 364 14.00 12.37 -4.08
CA ASP A 364 14.12 12.91 -5.41
C ASP A 364 13.59 11.92 -6.45
N PHE A 365 13.30 12.43 -7.63
CA PHE A 365 12.72 11.63 -8.71
C PHE A 365 13.62 10.45 -9.12
N ASP A 366 14.93 10.67 -9.16
CA ASP A 366 15.89 9.62 -9.55
C ASP A 366 15.91 8.49 -8.53
N SER A 367 15.87 8.82 -7.23
CA SER A 367 15.72 7.83 -6.16
C SER A 367 14.41 7.05 -6.25
N TYR A 368 13.29 7.69 -6.64
CA TYR A 368 12.02 7.01 -6.83
C TYR A 368 12.07 6.00 -7.99
N MET A 369 12.72 6.37 -9.12
CA MET A 369 12.85 5.49 -10.28
C MET A 369 13.65 4.20 -10.01
N GLU A 370 14.44 4.15 -8.94
CA GLU A 370 15.11 2.92 -8.50
C GLU A 370 14.14 1.87 -7.90
N TYR A 371 12.89 2.27 -7.53
CA TYR A 371 11.87 1.39 -6.96
C TYR A 371 10.78 0.96 -7.95
N VAL A 372 10.77 1.54 -9.16
CA VAL A 372 9.83 1.25 -10.23
C VAL A 372 10.47 0.37 -11.29
#